data_c894812398651f31725531738a28a545
#
_entry.id   c894812398651f31725531738a28a545
#
_cell.length_a   1.000
_cell.length_b   1.000
_cell.length_c   1.000
_cell.angle_alpha   90.00
_cell.angle_beta   90.00
_cell.angle_gamma   90.00
#
_symmetry.space_group_name_H-M   'P 1'
#
loop_
_entity.id
_entity.type
_entity.pdbx_description
1 polymer ?
#
loop_
_entity_poly.entity_id
_entity_poly.type
_entity_poly.pdbx_seq_one_letter_code
_entity_poly.pdbx_strand_id
1 'polypeptide(L)'
;VRDWGEDRSCGRIGLKNGRYFNSGVLLMDLVKWRQQKLTQKLFQWLEQVGNTKILWGDQDALNGVIDGDFVELPKKYNCIIINNTLLKADPEDVIVHYIDYIKPWHIYCLDSDEKKLYWRYVQKSLWDDLQPLDGHTVDTTVMTARVLYKEGSYEKAVSYYEALLKYFLKDKYT
;
A
#
# COMPACT_ATOMS: atom_id res chain seq x y z
N VAL A 1 -7.09 -11.83 1.63
CA VAL A 1 -5.69 -11.96 1.20
C VAL A 1 -4.84 -12.31 2.41
N ARG A 2 -4.59 -13.62 2.62
CA ARG A 2 -4.03 -14.17 3.87
C ARG A 2 -2.53 -14.00 4.09
N ASP A 3 -1.72 -13.50 3.17
CA ASP A 3 -0.28 -13.78 3.18
C ASP A 3 0.65 -12.65 3.63
N TRP A 4 0.13 -11.55 4.17
CA TRP A 4 0.97 -10.44 4.62
C TRP A 4 0.85 -10.18 6.12
N GLY A 5 1.51 -11.04 6.90
CA GLY A 5 1.71 -10.77 8.33
C GLY A 5 0.47 -10.95 9.20
N GLU A 6 -0.52 -11.77 8.76
CA GLU A 6 -1.69 -12.10 9.56
C GLU A 6 -1.29 -12.47 10.98
N ASP A 7 -0.38 -13.42 11.14
CA ASP A 7 0.05 -13.87 12.46
C ASP A 7 0.72 -12.78 13.29
N ARG A 8 1.56 -11.94 12.66
CA ARG A 8 2.25 -10.85 13.36
C ARG A 8 1.31 -9.69 13.70
N SER A 9 0.42 -9.33 12.79
CA SER A 9 -0.55 -8.26 13.02
C SER A 9 -1.61 -8.67 14.03
N CYS A 10 -2.14 -9.90 13.96
CA CYS A 10 -3.12 -10.44 14.90
C CYS A 10 -2.57 -10.44 16.33
N GLY A 11 -1.36 -10.95 16.53
CA GLY A 11 -0.71 -10.96 17.84
C GLY A 11 -0.39 -9.56 18.38
N ARG A 12 0.05 -8.65 17.51
CA ARG A 12 0.42 -7.27 17.88
C ARG A 12 -0.75 -6.46 18.42
N ILE A 13 -1.92 -6.54 17.77
CA ILE A 13 -3.12 -5.81 18.19
C ILE A 13 -4.11 -6.64 19.02
N GLY A 14 -3.76 -7.90 19.32
CA GLY A 14 -4.50 -8.76 20.25
C GLY A 14 -5.81 -9.29 19.70
N LEU A 15 -5.89 -9.63 18.39
CA LEU A 15 -7.08 -10.24 17.80
C LEU A 15 -7.31 -11.66 18.35
N LYS A 16 -8.53 -11.95 18.72
CA LYS A 16 -8.92 -13.25 19.29
C LYS A 16 -9.18 -14.29 18.21
N ASN A 17 -9.72 -13.85 17.06
CA ASN A 17 -10.14 -14.74 15.98
C ASN A 17 -9.04 -15.03 14.95
N GLY A 18 -7.85 -14.42 15.08
CA GLY A 18 -6.71 -14.67 14.19
C GLY A 18 -6.97 -14.31 12.72
N ARG A 19 -7.97 -13.44 12.45
CA ARG A 19 -8.33 -12.99 11.10
C ARG A 19 -8.03 -11.49 10.97
N TYR A 20 -7.37 -11.13 9.88
CA TYR A 20 -6.97 -9.75 9.61
C TYR A 20 -7.19 -9.43 8.13
N PHE A 21 -7.90 -8.35 7.81
CA PHE A 21 -8.17 -7.93 6.44
C PHE A 21 -7.41 -6.65 6.07
N ASN A 22 -7.14 -6.51 4.77
CA ASN A 22 -6.64 -5.26 4.21
C ASN A 22 -7.78 -4.27 4.00
N SER A 23 -7.63 -3.02 4.48
CA SER A 23 -8.67 -1.98 4.46
C SER A 23 -8.76 -1.19 3.15
N GLY A 24 -7.91 -1.46 2.16
CA GLY A 24 -7.87 -0.66 0.93
C GLY A 24 -9.10 -0.81 0.03
N VAL A 25 -9.84 -1.93 0.13
CA VAL A 25 -11.14 -2.11 -0.53
C VAL A 25 -12.14 -2.67 0.47
N LEU A 26 -13.16 -1.90 0.78
CA LEU A 26 -14.18 -2.23 1.76
C LEU A 26 -15.59 -2.10 1.19
N LEU A 27 -16.43 -3.09 1.45
CA LEU A 27 -17.88 -3.00 1.27
C LEU A 27 -18.51 -2.85 2.65
N MET A 28 -19.11 -1.68 2.93
CA MET A 28 -19.61 -1.33 4.26
C MET A 28 -21.14 -1.22 4.26
N ASP A 29 -21.78 -1.93 5.19
CA ASP A 29 -23.19 -1.70 5.54
C ASP A 29 -23.28 -0.45 6.46
N LEU A 30 -23.56 0.70 5.88
CA LEU A 30 -23.59 1.97 6.60
C LEU A 30 -24.74 2.06 7.61
N VAL A 31 -25.79 1.25 7.45
CA VAL A 31 -26.89 1.18 8.42
C VAL A 31 -26.41 0.48 9.67
N LYS A 32 -25.81 -0.71 9.53
CA LYS A 32 -25.21 -1.45 10.64
C LYS A 32 -24.08 -0.65 11.29
N TRP A 33 -23.24 0.01 10.51
CA TRP A 33 -22.17 0.87 10.99
C TRP A 33 -22.67 1.90 12.02
N ARG A 34 -23.76 2.63 11.65
CA ARG A 34 -24.38 3.62 12.53
C ARG A 34 -25.05 3.01 13.75
N GLN A 35 -25.84 1.94 13.56
CA GLN A 35 -26.52 1.22 14.64
C GLN A 35 -25.55 0.68 15.69
N GLN A 36 -24.43 0.14 15.24
CA GLN A 36 -23.40 -0.43 16.12
C GLN A 36 -22.42 0.64 16.66
N LYS A 37 -22.58 1.91 16.26
CA LYS A 37 -21.71 3.03 16.65
C LYS A 37 -20.24 2.74 16.37
N LEU A 38 -19.92 2.14 15.22
CA LEU A 38 -18.57 1.67 14.89
C LEU A 38 -17.55 2.81 14.95
N THR A 39 -17.86 3.99 14.46
CA THR A 39 -16.96 5.16 14.55
C THR A 39 -16.51 5.43 15.98
N GLN A 40 -17.45 5.43 16.94
CA GLN A 40 -17.13 5.66 18.35
C GLN A 40 -16.26 4.54 18.93
N LYS A 41 -16.57 3.27 18.58
CA LYS A 41 -15.76 2.12 19.01
C LYS A 41 -14.34 2.17 18.46
N LEU A 42 -14.15 2.63 17.21
CA LEU A 42 -12.84 2.79 16.58
C LEU A 42 -11.98 3.80 17.35
N PHE A 43 -12.52 4.97 17.67
CA PHE A 43 -11.79 5.98 18.46
C PHE A 43 -11.46 5.47 19.88
N GLN A 44 -12.41 4.84 20.55
CA GLN A 44 -12.18 4.25 21.87
C GLN A 44 -11.08 3.18 21.83
N TRP A 45 -11.08 2.32 20.79
CA TRP A 45 -10.06 1.30 20.61
C TRP A 45 -8.68 1.92 20.38
N LEU A 46 -8.58 2.97 19.53
CA LEU A 46 -7.33 3.71 19.30
C LEU A 46 -6.76 4.32 20.59
N GLU A 47 -7.61 4.89 21.42
CA GLU A 47 -7.21 5.44 22.73
C GLU A 47 -6.68 4.35 23.67
N GLN A 48 -7.31 3.18 23.69
CA GLN A 48 -6.95 2.06 24.57
C GLN A 48 -5.66 1.35 24.16
N VAL A 49 -5.46 1.14 22.85
CA VAL A 49 -4.31 0.36 22.32
C VAL A 49 -3.02 1.16 22.38
N GLY A 50 -3.09 2.46 22.22
CA GLY A 50 -1.94 3.37 22.20
C GLY A 50 -1.12 3.26 20.92
N ASN A 51 -0.37 4.31 20.61
CA ASN A 51 0.34 4.47 19.33
C ASN A 51 1.44 3.45 19.07
N THR A 52 1.97 2.78 20.10
CA THR A 52 3.10 1.84 19.95
C THR A 52 2.72 0.51 19.28
N LYS A 53 1.43 0.16 19.29
CA LYS A 53 0.93 -1.09 18.69
C LYS A 53 0.32 -0.89 17.30
N ILE A 54 0.11 0.36 16.89
CA ILE A 54 -0.52 0.69 15.60
C ILE A 54 0.57 0.87 14.55
N LEU A 55 0.53 0.07 13.48
CA LEU A 55 1.41 0.19 12.31
C LEU A 55 0.67 0.65 11.06
N TRP A 56 -0.57 0.21 10.90
CA TRP A 56 -1.36 0.40 9.68
C TRP A 56 -2.62 1.24 9.92
N GLY A 57 -2.55 2.21 10.82
CA GLY A 57 -3.57 3.24 11.05
C GLY A 57 -5.01 2.71 11.09
N ASP A 58 -5.80 3.07 10.08
CA ASP A 58 -7.20 2.67 9.93
C ASP A 58 -7.39 1.16 9.82
N GLN A 59 -6.49 0.47 9.16
CA GLN A 59 -6.56 -0.99 8.98
C GLN A 59 -6.45 -1.73 10.31
N ASP A 60 -5.52 -1.33 11.18
CA ASP A 60 -5.39 -1.91 12.52
C ASP A 60 -6.63 -1.62 13.38
N ALA A 61 -7.13 -0.39 13.33
CA ALA A 61 -8.30 0.00 14.10
C ALA A 61 -9.55 -0.77 13.68
N LEU A 62 -9.80 -0.90 12.38
CA LEU A 62 -10.92 -1.67 11.84
C LEU A 62 -10.83 -3.14 12.25
N ASN A 63 -9.67 -3.77 12.08
CA ASN A 63 -9.46 -5.15 12.49
C ASN A 63 -9.59 -5.33 13.99
N GLY A 64 -9.08 -4.38 14.80
CA GLY A 64 -9.15 -4.44 16.26
C GLY A 64 -10.58 -4.35 16.81
N VAL A 65 -11.45 -3.58 16.15
CA VAL A 65 -12.84 -3.43 16.57
C VAL A 65 -13.75 -4.53 16.03
N ILE A 66 -13.54 -4.96 14.78
CA ILE A 66 -14.35 -5.96 14.09
C ILE A 66 -13.96 -7.37 14.53
N ASP A 67 -12.68 -7.60 14.86
CA ASP A 67 -12.11 -8.83 15.43
C ASP A 67 -12.65 -10.12 14.76
N GLY A 68 -12.54 -10.16 13.42
CA GLY A 68 -12.92 -11.32 12.62
C GLY A 68 -14.39 -11.41 12.21
N ASP A 69 -15.27 -10.50 12.65
CA ASP A 69 -16.68 -10.44 12.24
C ASP A 69 -16.85 -9.71 10.89
N PHE A 70 -16.26 -10.26 9.85
CA PHE A 70 -16.36 -9.75 8.48
C PHE A 70 -16.52 -10.89 7.46
N VAL A 71 -17.09 -10.53 6.31
CA VAL A 71 -17.17 -11.40 5.14
C VAL A 71 -16.01 -11.09 4.19
N GLU A 72 -15.23 -12.11 3.86
CA GLU A 72 -14.13 -11.96 2.92
C GLU A 72 -14.66 -11.87 1.48
N LEU A 73 -14.28 -10.82 0.78
CA LEU A 73 -14.57 -10.68 -0.63
C LEU A 73 -13.65 -11.57 -1.48
N PRO A 74 -14.10 -12.05 -2.65
CA PRO A 74 -13.22 -12.71 -3.61
C PRO A 74 -11.96 -11.88 -3.91
N LYS A 75 -10.81 -12.55 -4.03
CA LYS A 75 -9.49 -11.90 -4.22
C LYS A 75 -9.45 -10.90 -5.38
N LYS A 76 -10.25 -11.12 -6.41
CA LYS A 76 -10.34 -10.21 -7.56
C LYS A 76 -10.78 -8.78 -7.21
N TYR A 77 -11.46 -8.58 -6.09
CA TYR A 77 -11.88 -7.25 -5.64
C TYR A 77 -10.83 -6.50 -4.81
N ASN A 78 -9.69 -7.11 -4.56
CA ASN A 78 -8.55 -6.44 -3.93
C ASN A 78 -7.25 -7.16 -4.34
N CYS A 79 -6.88 -7.04 -5.61
CA CYS A 79 -5.64 -7.59 -6.15
C CYS A 79 -4.48 -6.70 -5.73
N ILE A 80 -3.81 -7.10 -4.69
CA ILE A 80 -2.69 -6.36 -4.11
C ILE A 80 -1.45 -6.54 -4.99
N ILE A 81 -0.88 -5.42 -5.42
CA ILE A 81 0.40 -5.36 -6.13
C ILE A 81 1.50 -5.01 -5.14
N ILE A 82 2.49 -5.88 -5.08
CA ILE A 82 3.67 -5.73 -4.25
C ILE A 82 4.88 -6.09 -5.10
N ASN A 83 5.89 -5.23 -5.12
CA ASN A 83 7.14 -5.47 -5.84
C ASN A 83 6.91 -5.84 -7.32
N ASN A 84 5.96 -5.18 -7.99
CA ASN A 84 5.60 -5.44 -9.39
C ASN A 84 5.27 -6.93 -9.68
N THR A 85 4.61 -7.60 -8.75
CA THR A 85 4.18 -8.99 -8.93
C THR A 85 3.06 -9.05 -9.96
N LEU A 86 3.28 -9.77 -11.05
CA LEU A 86 2.34 -9.96 -12.14
C LEU A 86 0.98 -10.50 -11.66
N LEU A 87 -0.07 -9.77 -12.00
CA LEU A 87 -1.44 -10.28 -11.91
C LEU A 87 -1.62 -11.42 -12.90
N LYS A 88 -1.98 -12.60 -12.38
CA LYS A 88 -2.37 -13.75 -13.23
C LYS A 88 -3.82 -13.66 -13.73
N ALA A 89 -4.56 -12.61 -13.33
CA ALA A 89 -5.96 -12.41 -13.67
C ALA A 89 -6.11 -11.39 -14.80
N ASP A 90 -7.22 -11.44 -15.56
CA ASP A 90 -7.55 -10.42 -16.54
C ASP A 90 -7.73 -9.08 -15.80
N PRO A 91 -6.97 -8.04 -16.16
CA PRO A 91 -7.03 -6.75 -15.47
C PRO A 91 -8.39 -6.05 -15.58
N GLU A 92 -9.23 -6.41 -16.54
CA GLU A 92 -10.57 -5.82 -16.69
C GLU A 92 -11.58 -6.36 -15.67
N ASP A 93 -11.30 -7.53 -15.07
CA ASP A 93 -12.19 -8.20 -14.11
C ASP A 93 -11.80 -7.99 -12.64
N VAL A 94 -10.79 -7.17 -12.36
CA VAL A 94 -10.22 -7.04 -11.03
C VAL A 94 -10.09 -5.59 -10.57
N ILE A 95 -10.12 -5.38 -9.25
CA ILE A 95 -9.71 -4.12 -8.63
C ILE A 95 -8.23 -4.26 -8.24
N VAL A 96 -7.37 -3.52 -8.92
CA VAL A 96 -5.93 -3.48 -8.66
C VAL A 96 -5.62 -2.50 -7.56
N HIS A 97 -4.92 -2.96 -6.52
CA HIS A 97 -4.55 -2.16 -5.36
C HIS A 97 -3.04 -2.06 -5.21
N TYR A 98 -2.49 -0.89 -5.49
CA TYR A 98 -1.05 -0.59 -5.39
C TYR A 98 -0.70 -0.17 -3.97
N ILE A 99 -0.28 -1.12 -3.13
CA ILE A 99 -0.02 -0.88 -1.70
C ILE A 99 1.41 -0.46 -1.39
N ASP A 100 2.35 -0.68 -2.32
CA ASP A 100 3.76 -0.38 -2.11
C ASP A 100 4.04 1.13 -2.00
N TYR A 101 5.16 1.50 -1.39
CA TYR A 101 5.63 2.90 -1.34
C TYR A 101 5.92 3.45 -2.73
N ILE A 102 6.42 2.62 -3.64
CA ILE A 102 6.63 2.96 -5.04
C ILE A 102 5.32 2.79 -5.77
N LYS A 103 4.78 3.91 -6.25
CA LYS A 103 3.50 3.95 -6.94
C LYS A 103 3.71 4.04 -8.46
N PRO A 104 2.77 3.54 -9.27
CA PRO A 104 2.90 3.57 -10.74
C PRO A 104 3.01 4.98 -11.34
N TRP A 105 2.56 5.99 -10.62
CA TRP A 105 2.70 7.39 -11.04
C TRP A 105 4.03 8.05 -10.66
N HIS A 106 4.90 7.35 -9.92
CA HIS A 106 6.23 7.86 -9.64
C HIS A 106 7.15 7.64 -10.84
N ILE A 107 7.96 8.66 -11.18
CA ILE A 107 8.90 8.58 -12.30
C ILE A 107 9.91 7.43 -12.13
N TYR A 108 10.29 7.14 -10.89
CA TYR A 108 11.24 6.08 -10.53
C TYR A 108 10.58 4.69 -10.35
N CYS A 109 9.28 4.55 -10.58
CA CYS A 109 8.65 3.25 -10.65
C CYS A 109 9.17 2.49 -11.87
N LEU A 110 9.64 1.26 -11.65
CA LEU A 110 10.11 0.39 -12.72
C LEU A 110 9.05 0.20 -13.80
N ASP A 111 9.49 0.05 -15.04
CA ASP A 111 8.59 -0.29 -16.13
C ASP A 111 8.11 -1.74 -15.94
N SER A 112 6.81 -1.86 -15.73
CA SER A 112 6.13 -3.14 -15.49
C SER A 112 4.74 -3.11 -16.11
N ASP A 113 4.12 -4.28 -16.24
CA ASP A 113 2.77 -4.39 -16.78
C ASP A 113 1.74 -3.72 -15.86
N GLU A 114 1.96 -3.73 -14.54
CA GLU A 114 1.13 -3.03 -13.54
C GLU A 114 1.22 -1.51 -13.70
N LYS A 115 2.42 -0.98 -13.95
CA LYS A 115 2.60 0.44 -14.26
C LYS A 115 1.89 0.82 -15.56
N LYS A 116 2.05 0.02 -16.61
CA LYS A 116 1.37 0.23 -17.90
C LYS A 116 -0.15 0.16 -17.75
N LEU A 117 -0.65 -0.77 -16.91
CA LEU A 117 -2.07 -0.87 -16.60
C LEU A 117 -2.61 0.40 -15.96
N TYR A 118 -1.92 0.94 -14.94
CA TYR A 118 -2.29 2.20 -14.29
C TYR A 118 -2.40 3.33 -15.33
N TRP A 119 -1.36 3.54 -16.14
CA TRP A 119 -1.33 4.60 -17.15
C TRP A 119 -2.38 4.43 -18.25
N ARG A 120 -2.74 3.21 -18.61
CA ARG A 120 -3.87 2.93 -19.51
C ARG A 120 -5.19 3.45 -18.96
N TYR A 121 -5.43 3.34 -17.64
CA TYR A 121 -6.62 3.89 -17.01
C TYR A 121 -6.57 5.40 -16.89
N VAL A 122 -5.41 5.97 -16.58
CA VAL A 122 -5.21 7.44 -16.55
C VAL A 122 -5.57 8.05 -17.90
N GLN A 123 -5.06 7.48 -19.01
CA GLN A 123 -5.35 7.95 -20.38
C GLN A 123 -6.84 7.90 -20.77
N LYS A 124 -7.64 7.10 -20.08
CA LYS A 124 -9.10 7.00 -20.29
C LYS A 124 -9.91 7.81 -19.29
N SER A 125 -9.26 8.53 -18.41
CA SER A 125 -9.90 9.33 -17.35
C SER A 125 -9.87 10.82 -17.67
N LEU A 126 -10.46 11.63 -16.76
CA LEU A 126 -10.40 13.10 -16.85
C LEU A 126 -8.99 13.66 -16.53
N TRP A 127 -8.03 12.81 -16.22
CA TRP A 127 -6.63 13.17 -15.91
C TRP A 127 -5.68 12.62 -16.97
N ASP A 128 -6.10 12.56 -18.23
CA ASP A 128 -5.31 12.03 -19.35
C ASP A 128 -4.04 12.85 -19.66
N ASP A 129 -3.98 14.10 -19.19
CA ASP A 129 -2.81 15.00 -19.24
C ASP A 129 -1.84 14.81 -18.06
N LEU A 130 -2.18 13.95 -17.08
CA LEU A 130 -1.30 13.70 -15.95
C LEU A 130 0.06 13.17 -16.40
N GLN A 131 1.12 13.75 -15.84
CA GLN A 131 2.49 13.30 -16.05
C GLN A 131 3.01 12.56 -14.81
N PRO A 132 3.98 11.64 -14.97
CA PRO A 132 4.62 11.00 -13.84
C PRO A 132 5.18 12.03 -12.86
N LEU A 133 4.94 11.81 -11.57
CA LEU A 133 5.37 12.72 -10.52
C LEU A 133 6.87 12.57 -10.26
N ASP A 134 7.58 13.67 -10.32
CA ASP A 134 9.01 13.79 -10.01
C ASP A 134 9.25 14.03 -8.50
N GLY A 135 8.41 13.50 -7.67
CA GLY A 135 8.50 13.65 -6.23
C GLY A 135 9.61 12.83 -5.60
N HIS A 136 10.87 13.12 -5.91
CA HIS A 136 12.01 12.51 -5.23
C HIS A 136 12.12 13.05 -3.80
N THR A 137 11.52 12.34 -2.86
CA THR A 137 12.03 12.43 -1.49
C THR A 137 13.27 11.51 -1.41
N VAL A 138 14.25 11.91 -0.60
CA VAL A 138 15.44 11.09 -0.30
C VAL A 138 15.03 9.67 0.06
N ASP A 139 14.00 9.53 0.89
CA ASP A 139 13.50 8.24 1.37
C ASP A 139 12.99 7.33 0.24
N THR A 140 12.20 7.87 -0.70
CA THR A 140 11.67 7.07 -1.82
C THR A 140 12.79 6.64 -2.77
N THR A 141 13.79 7.47 -2.98
CA THR A 141 14.96 7.14 -3.83
C THR A 141 15.81 6.04 -3.17
N VAL A 142 16.05 6.13 -1.86
CA VAL A 142 16.75 5.08 -1.09
C VAL A 142 15.97 3.77 -1.13
N MET A 143 14.65 3.82 -0.93
CA MET A 143 13.81 2.63 -0.96
C MET A 143 13.84 1.95 -2.33
N THR A 144 13.76 2.74 -3.41
CA THR A 144 13.86 2.21 -4.78
C THR A 144 15.20 1.53 -5.03
N ALA A 145 16.30 2.19 -4.66
CA ALA A 145 17.64 1.62 -4.81
C ALA A 145 17.78 0.28 -4.04
N ARG A 146 17.24 0.20 -2.83
CA ARG A 146 17.25 -1.03 -2.02
C ARG A 146 16.44 -2.16 -2.65
N VAL A 147 15.27 -1.85 -3.20
CA VAL A 147 14.43 -2.85 -3.90
C VAL A 147 15.17 -3.39 -5.11
N LEU A 148 15.69 -2.51 -5.96
CA LEU A 148 16.48 -2.88 -7.15
C LEU A 148 17.69 -3.75 -6.80
N TYR A 149 18.41 -3.39 -5.74
CA TYR A 149 19.53 -4.18 -5.26
C TYR A 149 19.11 -5.60 -4.84
N LYS A 150 18.02 -5.73 -4.09
CA LYS A 150 17.49 -7.03 -3.66
C LYS A 150 17.01 -7.89 -4.82
N GLU A 151 16.50 -7.26 -5.88
CA GLU A 151 16.05 -7.94 -7.10
C GLU A 151 17.19 -8.30 -8.05
N GLY A 152 18.45 -7.98 -7.70
CA GLY A 152 19.61 -8.23 -8.55
C GLY A 152 19.81 -7.23 -9.68
N SER A 153 19.01 -6.16 -9.75
CA SER A 153 19.12 -5.08 -10.75
C SER A 153 20.19 -4.05 -10.33
N TYR A 154 21.42 -4.50 -10.17
CA TYR A 154 22.51 -3.73 -9.55
C TYR A 154 22.85 -2.43 -10.29
N GLU A 155 22.91 -2.44 -11.62
CA GLU A 155 23.20 -1.24 -12.43
C GLU A 155 22.15 -0.15 -12.19
N LYS A 156 20.87 -0.53 -12.17
CA LYS A 156 19.79 0.42 -11.86
C LYS A 156 19.87 0.90 -10.41
N ALA A 157 20.15 0.03 -9.45
CA ALA A 157 20.31 0.42 -8.06
C ALA A 157 21.44 1.44 -7.89
N VAL A 158 22.56 1.24 -8.57
CA VAL A 158 23.71 2.18 -8.57
C VAL A 158 23.29 3.55 -9.10
N SER A 159 22.55 3.62 -10.19
CA SER A 159 22.10 4.91 -10.75
C SER A 159 21.24 5.73 -9.78
N TYR A 160 20.40 5.07 -8.98
CA TYR A 160 19.62 5.74 -7.93
C TYR A 160 20.49 6.21 -6.76
N TYR A 161 21.49 5.41 -6.34
CA TYR A 161 22.44 5.85 -5.32
C TYR A 161 23.32 6.99 -5.78
N GLU A 162 23.74 6.99 -7.04
CA GLU A 162 24.49 8.11 -7.63
C GLU A 162 23.67 9.39 -7.70
N ALA A 163 22.37 9.30 -8.03
CA ALA A 163 21.46 10.43 -8.01
C ALA A 163 21.33 11.02 -6.59
N LEU A 164 21.24 10.18 -5.56
CA LEU A 164 21.26 10.61 -4.16
C LEU A 164 22.57 11.29 -3.78
N LEU A 165 23.69 10.72 -4.16
CA LEU A 165 25.01 11.32 -3.89
C LEU A 165 25.14 12.71 -4.54
N LYS A 166 24.70 12.87 -5.78
CA LYS A 166 24.67 14.18 -6.46
C LYS A 166 23.79 15.20 -5.72
N TYR A 167 22.65 14.76 -5.20
CA TYR A 167 21.76 15.61 -4.42
C TYR A 167 22.44 16.10 -3.14
N PHE A 168 23.03 15.18 -2.35
CA PHE A 168 23.72 15.54 -1.11
C PHE A 168 25.01 16.34 -1.30
N LEU A 169 25.70 16.15 -2.42
CA LEU A 169 26.92 16.92 -2.73
C LEU A 169 26.57 18.36 -3.16
N LYS A 170 25.41 18.57 -3.77
CA LYS A 170 24.96 19.90 -4.19
C LYS A 170 24.64 20.81 -3.00
N ASP A 171 24.05 20.24 -1.93
CA ASP A 171 23.71 20.97 -0.70
C ASP A 171 24.93 21.35 0.18
N LYS A 172 26.09 20.76 -0.08
CA LYS A 172 27.31 21.06 0.69
C LYS A 172 28.16 22.21 0.08
N TYR A 173 27.82 22.69 -1.12
CA TYR A 173 28.61 23.68 -1.86
C TYR A 173 27.77 24.91 -2.28
N THR A 174 26.54 25.06 -1.76
CA THR A 174 25.74 26.28 -1.78
C THR A 174 25.56 26.85 -0.39
#